data_60aae97dd6c07733cafbaeea7506b72f
#
_entry.id   60aae97dd6c07733cafbaeea7506b72f
#
_cell.length_a   1.000
_cell.length_b   1.000
_cell.length_c   1.000
_cell.angle_alpha   90.00
_cell.angle_beta   90.00
_cell.angle_gamma   90.00
#
_symmetry.space_group_name_H-M   'P 1'
#
loop_
_entity.id
_entity.type
_entity.pdbx_description
1 polymer ?
#
loop_
_entity_poly.entity_id
_entity_poly.type
_entity_poly.pdbx_seq_one_letter_code
_entity_poly.pdbx_strand_id
1 'polypeptide(L)'
;MKNKLFDLRGLKYFLILWSTQAFSALGSAMTGFALVIWSYQQEGSALTTAGLAVASYAPYVLLSIFAGSLVDRWDKRKTLVVCDLFAALSTAAVLVLLKTGRLEVWHLYGVNALNGLMNTIQQPASELAVTLLTPREQVQRVGGLRSLSSSLPILLAPALATAVLTLAGLEAVIAIDLVTCGAAVGSVLFIIRFPEEGGPGERVPVLRSAWEGVQWLRRNRGILDIILFLAAINLIASVYNAALAPMV
;
A
#
# COMPACT_ATOMS: atom_id res chain seq x y z
N MET A 1 33.24 -4.61 -24.18
CA MET A 1 32.10 -4.88 -23.30
C MET A 1 31.73 -3.57 -22.65
N LYS A 2 30.91 -2.72 -23.33
CA LYS A 2 30.44 -1.45 -22.81
C LYS A 2 29.38 -1.71 -21.70
N ASN A 3 29.53 -1.02 -20.59
CA ASN A 3 28.71 -1.03 -19.40
C ASN A 3 27.19 -1.18 -19.63
N LYS A 4 26.71 -2.41 -19.80
CA LYS A 4 25.27 -2.76 -19.70
C LYS A 4 24.73 -2.61 -18.26
N LEU A 5 25.60 -2.23 -17.33
CA LEU A 5 25.26 -2.13 -15.90
C LEU A 5 24.39 -0.93 -15.55
N PHE A 6 24.30 0.08 -16.40
CA PHE A 6 23.56 1.34 -16.11
C PHE A 6 22.71 1.86 -17.28
N ASP A 7 22.08 0.98 -18.06
CA ASP A 7 21.07 1.46 -19.00
C ASP A 7 19.75 1.78 -18.24
N LEU A 8 19.76 2.93 -17.57
CA LEU A 8 18.60 3.47 -16.84
C LEU A 8 17.54 4.02 -17.81
N ARG A 9 17.83 4.15 -19.10
CA ARG A 9 16.88 4.69 -20.09
C ARG A 9 15.67 3.79 -20.27
N GLY A 10 15.88 2.47 -20.29
CA GLY A 10 14.80 1.47 -20.35
C GLY A 10 13.93 1.41 -19.09
N LEU A 11 14.44 1.87 -17.93
CA LEU A 11 13.74 1.86 -16.63
C LEU A 11 13.19 3.23 -16.22
N LYS A 12 13.29 4.25 -17.05
CA LYS A 12 12.92 5.62 -16.68
C LYS A 12 11.52 5.71 -16.07
N TYR A 13 10.53 5.16 -16.74
CA TYR A 13 9.14 5.22 -16.27
C TYR A 13 8.92 4.39 -15.00
N PHE A 14 9.58 3.22 -14.91
CA PHE A 14 9.58 2.44 -13.68
C PHE A 14 10.21 3.21 -12.51
N LEU A 15 11.38 3.83 -12.69
CA LEU A 15 12.07 4.56 -11.63
C LEU A 15 11.26 5.76 -11.14
N ILE A 16 10.58 6.47 -12.05
CA ILE A 16 9.70 7.57 -11.67
C ILE A 16 8.51 7.03 -10.86
N LEU A 17 7.84 5.98 -11.35
CA LEU A 17 6.75 5.34 -10.61
C LEU A 17 7.23 4.87 -9.25
N TRP A 18 8.31 4.11 -9.23
CA TRP A 18 8.88 3.54 -8.01
C TRP A 18 9.23 4.60 -6.97
N SER A 19 9.95 5.66 -7.36
CA SER A 19 10.37 6.69 -6.42
C SER A 19 9.18 7.48 -5.87
N THR A 20 8.25 7.91 -6.71
CA THR A 20 7.09 8.68 -6.27
C THR A 20 6.16 7.85 -5.39
N GLN A 21 5.93 6.59 -5.72
CA GLN A 21 5.13 5.67 -4.90
C GLN A 21 5.85 5.31 -3.58
N ALA A 22 7.16 5.14 -3.58
CA ALA A 22 7.92 4.88 -2.35
C ALA A 22 7.88 6.07 -1.38
N PHE A 23 8.01 7.31 -1.87
CA PHE A 23 7.86 8.50 -1.04
C PHE A 23 6.43 8.69 -0.55
N SER A 24 5.43 8.43 -1.37
CA SER A 24 4.02 8.45 -0.96
C SER A 24 3.73 7.40 0.12
N ALA A 25 4.21 6.18 -0.06
CA ALA A 25 4.07 5.13 0.95
C ALA A 25 4.75 5.49 2.28
N LEU A 26 5.91 6.15 2.23
CA LEU A 26 6.59 6.65 3.42
C LEU A 26 5.77 7.75 4.11
N GLY A 27 5.24 8.73 3.36
CA GLY A 27 4.37 9.78 3.89
C GLY A 27 3.13 9.22 4.57
N SER A 28 2.44 8.29 3.90
CA SER A 28 1.24 7.63 4.45
C SER A 28 1.56 6.78 5.69
N ALA A 29 2.72 6.10 5.72
CA ALA A 29 3.16 5.36 6.90
C ALA A 29 3.48 6.30 8.07
N MET A 30 4.08 7.47 7.81
CA MET A 30 4.32 8.50 8.84
C MET A 30 3.00 9.03 9.39
N THR A 31 2.03 9.34 8.53
CA THR A 31 0.69 9.79 8.95
C THR A 31 -0.02 8.71 9.76
N GLY A 32 -0.01 7.45 9.31
CA GLY A 32 -0.58 6.33 10.04
C GLY A 32 0.01 6.18 11.44
N PHE A 33 1.34 6.23 11.57
CA PHE A 33 2.03 6.16 12.85
C PHE A 33 1.68 7.34 13.78
N ALA A 34 1.70 8.57 13.24
CA ALA A 34 1.36 9.77 14.01
C ALA A 34 -0.11 9.76 14.49
N LEU A 35 -1.05 9.29 13.67
CA LEU A 35 -2.46 9.16 14.05
C LEU A 35 -2.70 8.08 15.12
N VAL A 36 -1.90 7.01 15.11
CA VAL A 36 -1.93 5.99 16.19
C VAL A 36 -1.47 6.63 17.51
N ILE A 37 -0.38 7.39 17.52
CA ILE A 37 0.08 8.12 18.72
C ILE A 37 -0.99 9.12 19.18
N TRP A 38 -1.53 9.90 18.26
CA TRP A 38 -2.58 10.88 18.58
C TRP A 38 -3.81 10.20 19.18
N SER A 39 -4.30 9.09 18.60
CA SER A 39 -5.47 8.37 19.12
C SER A 39 -5.23 7.81 20.52
N TYR A 40 -4.01 7.32 20.79
CA TYR A 40 -3.64 6.85 22.12
C TYR A 40 -3.59 8.00 23.13
N GLN A 41 -3.11 9.17 22.74
CA GLN A 41 -3.10 10.37 23.60
C GLN A 41 -4.52 10.86 23.94
N GLN A 42 -5.50 10.67 23.03
CA GLN A 42 -6.89 11.07 23.25
C GLN A 42 -7.65 10.12 24.20
N GLU A 43 -7.48 8.82 24.05
CA GLU A 43 -8.30 7.83 24.75
C GLU A 43 -7.52 7.02 25.81
N GLY A 44 -6.19 7.01 25.78
CA GLY A 44 -5.36 6.23 26.70
C GLY A 44 -5.53 4.71 26.57
N SER A 45 -6.13 4.24 25.46
CA SER A 45 -6.52 2.84 25.28
C SER A 45 -5.70 2.15 24.19
N ALA A 46 -4.94 1.12 24.58
CA ALA A 46 -4.27 0.24 23.63
C ALA A 46 -5.26 -0.56 22.76
N LEU A 47 -6.49 -0.80 23.28
CA LEU A 47 -7.53 -1.49 22.51
C LEU A 47 -8.01 -0.63 21.33
N THR A 48 -8.10 0.67 21.50
CA THR A 48 -8.43 1.61 20.42
C THR A 48 -7.39 1.55 19.31
N THR A 49 -6.10 1.60 19.64
CA THR A 49 -5.03 1.53 18.63
C THR A 49 -5.01 0.18 17.91
N ALA A 50 -5.23 -0.92 18.62
CA ALA A 50 -5.39 -2.24 18.01
C ALA A 50 -6.60 -2.29 17.08
N GLY A 51 -7.72 -1.67 17.48
CA GLY A 51 -8.93 -1.56 16.66
C GLY A 51 -8.69 -0.80 15.34
N LEU A 52 -7.87 0.27 15.34
CA LEU A 52 -7.49 0.98 14.12
C LEU A 52 -6.74 0.08 13.14
N ALA A 53 -5.83 -0.77 13.64
CA ALA A 53 -5.14 -1.76 12.82
C ALA A 53 -6.13 -2.78 12.24
N VAL A 54 -7.06 -3.30 13.04
CA VAL A 54 -8.11 -4.21 12.55
C VAL A 54 -8.95 -3.54 11.48
N ALA A 55 -9.36 -2.29 11.65
CA ALA A 55 -10.13 -1.55 10.66
C ALA A 55 -9.40 -1.42 9.32
N SER A 56 -8.07 -1.25 9.35
CA SER A 56 -7.24 -1.19 8.14
C SER A 56 -7.10 -2.55 7.45
N TYR A 57 -6.92 -3.64 8.21
CA TYR A 57 -6.69 -4.98 7.64
C TYR A 57 -7.98 -5.74 7.28
N ALA A 58 -9.11 -5.45 7.93
CA ALA A 58 -10.35 -6.17 7.71
C ALA A 58 -10.82 -6.14 6.24
N PRO A 59 -10.84 -5.00 5.53
CA PRO A 59 -11.19 -4.97 4.11
C PRO A 59 -10.24 -5.81 3.25
N TYR A 60 -8.94 -5.79 3.56
CA TYR A 60 -7.94 -6.58 2.86
C TYR A 60 -8.21 -8.07 2.98
N VAL A 61 -8.46 -8.58 4.19
CA VAL A 61 -8.75 -9.99 4.43
C VAL A 61 -10.02 -10.44 3.70
N LEU A 62 -11.06 -9.60 3.72
CA LEU A 62 -12.36 -9.93 3.13
C LEU A 62 -12.37 -9.86 1.60
N LEU A 63 -11.61 -8.92 1.01
CA LEU A 63 -11.72 -8.59 -0.41
C LEU A 63 -10.51 -9.00 -1.25
N SER A 64 -9.39 -9.43 -0.65
CA SER A 64 -8.17 -9.79 -1.37
C SER A 64 -8.38 -10.87 -2.43
N ILE A 65 -9.27 -11.86 -2.18
CA ILE A 65 -9.61 -12.93 -3.12
C ILE A 65 -10.21 -12.37 -4.42
N PHE A 66 -10.96 -11.28 -4.32
CA PHE A 66 -11.64 -10.66 -5.46
C PHE A 66 -10.78 -9.56 -6.13
N ALA A 67 -9.85 -8.98 -5.38
CA ALA A 67 -9.06 -7.82 -5.83
C ALA A 67 -8.24 -8.12 -7.09
N GLY A 68 -7.59 -9.28 -7.16
CA GLY A 68 -6.81 -9.69 -8.34
C GLY A 68 -7.67 -9.74 -9.60
N SER A 69 -8.78 -10.45 -9.55
CA SER A 69 -9.68 -10.61 -10.71
C SER A 69 -10.39 -9.31 -11.12
N LEU A 70 -10.55 -8.38 -10.18
CA LEU A 70 -11.12 -7.05 -10.44
C LEU A 70 -10.09 -6.15 -11.14
N VAL A 71 -8.85 -6.15 -10.64
CA VAL A 71 -7.75 -5.33 -11.17
C VAL A 71 -7.32 -5.80 -12.56
N ASP A 72 -7.37 -7.09 -12.87
CA ASP A 72 -7.05 -7.62 -14.20
C ASP A 72 -7.89 -6.98 -15.32
N ARG A 73 -9.08 -6.48 -15.00
CA ARG A 73 -10.04 -5.89 -15.93
C ARG A 73 -9.97 -4.38 -16.03
N TRP A 74 -9.40 -3.75 -15.04
CA TRP A 74 -9.36 -2.32 -14.94
C TRP A 74 -8.08 -1.76 -15.54
N ASP A 75 -8.19 -0.57 -16.10
CA ASP A 75 -7.03 0.22 -16.51
C ASP A 75 -6.14 0.51 -15.29
N LYS A 76 -4.91 -0.05 -15.29
CA LYS A 76 -3.98 0.03 -14.16
C LYS A 76 -3.66 1.48 -13.81
N ARG A 77 -3.54 2.35 -14.81
CA ARG A 77 -3.30 3.78 -14.60
C ARG A 77 -4.47 4.42 -13.85
N LYS A 78 -5.70 4.19 -14.31
CA LYS A 78 -6.91 4.74 -13.66
C LYS A 78 -7.05 4.20 -12.26
N THR A 79 -6.81 2.91 -12.06
CA THR A 79 -6.90 2.25 -10.76
C THR A 79 -5.92 2.86 -9.76
N LEU A 80 -4.64 3.01 -10.12
CA LEU A 80 -3.63 3.64 -9.26
C LEU A 80 -4.01 5.07 -8.90
N VAL A 81 -4.39 5.90 -9.90
CA VAL A 81 -4.79 7.29 -9.68
C VAL A 81 -6.01 7.39 -8.78
N VAL A 82 -7.02 6.55 -8.98
CA VAL A 82 -8.24 6.56 -8.16
C VAL A 82 -7.92 6.17 -6.72
N CYS A 83 -7.13 5.11 -6.49
CA CYS A 83 -6.74 4.70 -5.15
C CYS A 83 -5.91 5.78 -4.43
N ASP A 84 -4.91 6.35 -5.10
CA ASP A 84 -4.08 7.42 -4.55
C ASP A 84 -4.92 8.69 -4.26
N LEU A 85 -5.88 9.02 -5.12
CA LEU A 85 -6.77 10.17 -4.92
C LEU A 85 -7.71 9.96 -3.72
N PHE A 86 -8.27 8.77 -3.54
CA PHE A 86 -9.07 8.45 -2.36
C PHE A 86 -8.25 8.50 -1.08
N ALA A 87 -7.00 8.00 -1.09
CA ALA A 87 -6.08 8.11 0.02
C ALA A 87 -5.79 9.58 0.35
N ALA A 88 -5.48 10.42 -0.65
CA ALA A 88 -5.26 11.85 -0.47
C ALA A 88 -6.48 12.57 0.09
N LEU A 89 -7.68 12.27 -0.43
CA LEU A 89 -8.93 12.86 0.06
C LEU A 89 -9.23 12.47 1.51
N SER A 90 -8.99 11.22 1.89
CA SER A 90 -9.16 10.76 3.27
C SER A 90 -8.18 11.45 4.21
N THR A 91 -6.90 11.58 3.81
CA THR A 91 -5.88 12.31 4.57
C THR A 91 -6.21 13.81 4.67
N ALA A 92 -6.69 14.42 3.58
CA ALA A 92 -7.14 15.81 3.59
C ALA A 92 -8.34 16.03 4.51
N ALA A 93 -9.29 15.09 4.54
CA ALA A 93 -10.43 15.15 5.45
C ALA A 93 -9.98 15.10 6.93
N VAL A 94 -9.00 14.23 7.25
CA VAL A 94 -8.40 14.20 8.60
C VAL A 94 -7.76 15.53 8.95
N LEU A 95 -7.02 16.16 8.01
CA LEU A 95 -6.40 17.47 8.25
C LEU A 95 -7.44 18.56 8.52
N VAL A 96 -8.54 18.59 7.76
CA VAL A 96 -9.64 19.54 7.96
C VAL A 96 -10.31 19.32 9.31
N LEU A 97 -10.61 18.07 9.68
CA LEU A 97 -11.19 17.74 10.96
C LEU A 97 -10.26 18.12 12.12
N LEU A 98 -8.96 17.89 11.97
CA LEU A 98 -7.96 18.29 12.96
C LEU A 98 -7.92 19.81 13.14
N LYS A 99 -7.84 20.58 12.06
CA LYS A 99 -7.81 22.06 12.09
C LYS A 99 -9.09 22.68 12.64
N THR A 100 -10.22 22.03 12.43
CA THR A 100 -11.52 22.50 12.97
C THR A 100 -11.77 22.05 14.42
N GLY A 101 -10.84 21.29 15.02
CA GLY A 101 -10.98 20.75 16.36
C GLY A 101 -12.09 19.70 16.50
N ARG A 102 -12.52 19.11 15.38
CA ARG A 102 -13.61 18.11 15.32
C ARG A 102 -13.12 16.69 15.04
N LEU A 103 -11.79 16.48 15.02
CA LEU A 103 -11.25 15.15 14.82
C LEU A 103 -11.53 14.29 16.06
N GLU A 104 -12.20 13.17 15.84
CA GLU A 104 -12.47 12.16 16.85
C GLU A 104 -11.93 10.81 16.38
N VAL A 105 -11.64 9.90 17.31
CA VAL A 105 -11.01 8.61 17.02
C VAL A 105 -11.87 7.75 16.08
N TRP A 106 -13.19 7.82 16.17
CA TRP A 106 -14.08 7.06 15.29
C TRP A 106 -13.94 7.45 13.80
N HIS A 107 -13.58 8.72 13.50
CA HIS A 107 -13.26 9.10 12.12
C HIS A 107 -12.07 8.33 11.58
N LEU A 108 -11.07 8.06 12.45
CA LEU A 108 -9.89 7.29 12.05
C LEU A 108 -10.22 5.84 11.71
N TYR A 109 -11.22 5.23 12.37
CA TYR A 109 -11.69 3.90 11.98
C TYR A 109 -12.22 3.89 10.55
N GLY A 110 -13.06 4.88 10.19
CA GLY A 110 -13.57 5.02 8.82
C GLY A 110 -12.47 5.25 7.79
N VAL A 111 -11.52 6.14 8.09
CA VAL A 111 -10.37 6.44 7.22
C VAL A 111 -9.48 5.20 7.04
N ASN A 112 -9.16 4.48 8.13
CA ASN A 112 -8.36 3.26 8.04
C ASN A 112 -9.06 2.16 7.24
N ALA A 113 -10.37 1.97 7.42
CA ALA A 113 -11.13 1.01 6.63
C ALA A 113 -11.14 1.37 5.14
N LEU A 114 -11.33 2.65 4.81
CA LEU A 114 -11.29 3.13 3.42
C LEU A 114 -9.89 2.95 2.81
N ASN A 115 -8.84 3.31 3.52
CA ASN A 115 -7.46 3.13 3.07
C ASN A 115 -7.12 1.65 2.91
N GLY A 116 -7.56 0.78 3.82
CA GLY A 116 -7.42 -0.67 3.71
C GLY A 116 -8.09 -1.23 2.46
N LEU A 117 -9.30 -0.75 2.14
CA LEU A 117 -10.03 -1.10 0.92
C LEU A 117 -9.25 -0.66 -0.33
N MET A 118 -8.78 0.58 -0.37
CA MET A 118 -8.01 1.10 -1.50
C MET A 118 -6.71 0.33 -1.69
N ASN A 119 -5.97 0.05 -0.60
CA ASN A 119 -4.74 -0.73 -0.64
C ASN A 119 -4.95 -2.15 -1.18
N THR A 120 -6.09 -2.79 -0.86
CA THR A 120 -6.44 -4.13 -1.38
C THR A 120 -6.50 -4.16 -2.91
N ILE A 121 -6.93 -3.06 -3.52
CA ILE A 121 -7.03 -2.91 -4.98
C ILE A 121 -5.71 -2.39 -5.56
N GLN A 122 -5.09 -1.43 -4.89
CA GLN A 122 -3.89 -0.75 -5.35
C GLN A 122 -2.68 -1.69 -5.44
N GLN A 123 -2.53 -2.61 -4.48
CA GLN A 123 -1.38 -3.50 -4.42
C GLN A 123 -1.25 -4.37 -5.68
N PRO A 124 -2.25 -5.18 -6.09
CA PRO A 124 -2.15 -5.96 -7.33
C PRO A 124 -2.06 -5.07 -8.57
N ALA A 125 -2.71 -3.90 -8.60
CA ALA A 125 -2.59 -2.96 -9.70
C ALA A 125 -1.16 -2.43 -9.86
N SER A 126 -0.49 -2.09 -8.76
CA SER A 126 0.90 -1.65 -8.73
C SER A 126 1.86 -2.76 -9.19
N GLU A 127 1.61 -4.01 -8.78
CA GLU A 127 2.42 -5.15 -9.19
C GLU A 127 2.35 -5.41 -10.71
N LEU A 128 1.16 -5.35 -11.27
CA LEU A 128 0.96 -5.45 -12.72
C LEU A 128 1.59 -4.26 -13.45
N ALA A 129 1.40 -3.03 -12.96
CA ALA A 129 2.00 -1.83 -13.53
C ALA A 129 3.54 -1.93 -13.56
N VAL A 130 4.16 -2.37 -12.47
CA VAL A 130 5.61 -2.60 -12.40
C VAL A 130 6.05 -3.67 -13.40
N THR A 131 5.32 -4.75 -13.51
CA THR A 131 5.63 -5.84 -14.46
C THR A 131 5.58 -5.35 -15.89
N LEU A 132 4.59 -4.53 -16.26
CA LEU A 132 4.45 -3.93 -17.59
C LEU A 132 5.56 -2.94 -17.94
N LEU A 133 6.08 -2.22 -16.94
CA LEU A 133 7.14 -1.23 -17.10
C LEU A 133 8.55 -1.81 -17.00
N THR A 134 8.69 -3.10 -16.65
CA THR A 134 9.97 -3.74 -16.38
C THR A 134 10.46 -4.54 -17.57
N PRO A 135 11.60 -4.18 -18.20
CA PRO A 135 12.26 -5.02 -19.19
C PRO A 135 12.69 -6.37 -18.58
N ARG A 136 12.57 -7.47 -19.34
CA ARG A 136 12.88 -8.84 -18.87
C ARG A 136 14.29 -8.97 -18.28
N GLU A 137 15.26 -8.24 -18.85
CA GLU A 137 16.67 -8.27 -18.43
C GLU A 137 16.91 -7.59 -17.08
N GLN A 138 15.93 -6.84 -16.55
CA GLN A 138 16.09 -6.02 -15.35
C GLN A 138 15.18 -6.42 -14.19
N VAL A 139 14.46 -7.53 -14.32
CA VAL A 139 13.51 -8.02 -13.31
C VAL A 139 14.16 -8.18 -11.93
N GLN A 140 15.40 -8.68 -11.86
CA GLN A 140 16.10 -8.86 -10.59
C GLN A 140 16.38 -7.54 -9.87
N ARG A 141 16.75 -6.48 -10.63
CA ARG A 141 16.99 -5.13 -10.06
C ARG A 141 15.71 -4.50 -9.56
N VAL A 142 14.66 -4.61 -10.35
CA VAL A 142 13.33 -4.12 -9.99
C VAL A 142 12.83 -4.83 -8.73
N GLY A 143 13.06 -6.15 -8.60
CA GLY A 143 12.78 -6.90 -7.39
C GLY A 143 13.49 -6.34 -6.15
N GLY A 144 14.80 -6.02 -6.26
CA GLY A 144 15.57 -5.39 -5.19
C GLY A 144 15.03 -4.01 -4.80
N LEU A 145 14.70 -3.16 -5.78
CA LEU A 145 14.11 -1.84 -5.51
C LEU A 145 12.72 -1.94 -4.86
N ARG A 146 11.91 -2.91 -5.26
CA ARG A 146 10.60 -3.18 -4.62
C ARG A 146 10.75 -3.59 -3.17
N SER A 147 11.68 -4.49 -2.86
CA SER A 147 11.98 -4.88 -1.47
C SER A 147 12.43 -3.67 -0.64
N LEU A 148 13.20 -2.76 -1.23
CA LEU A 148 13.59 -1.52 -0.57
C LEU A 148 12.36 -0.64 -0.29
N SER A 149 11.46 -0.46 -1.27
CA SER A 149 10.22 0.34 -1.08
C SER A 149 9.31 -0.21 0.01
N SER A 150 9.25 -1.52 0.19
CA SER A 150 8.43 -2.12 1.26
C SER A 150 9.09 -2.03 2.64
N SER A 151 10.42 -2.04 2.70
CA SER A 151 11.17 -2.00 3.97
C SER A 151 11.39 -0.59 4.50
N LEU A 152 11.62 0.40 3.61
CA LEU A 152 11.91 1.79 4.01
C LEU A 152 10.80 2.42 4.88
N PRO A 153 9.49 2.32 4.54
CA PRO A 153 8.44 2.86 5.39
C PRO A 153 8.43 2.24 6.78
N ILE A 154 8.63 0.93 6.88
CA ILE A 154 8.62 0.21 8.17
C ILE A 154 9.73 0.71 9.09
N LEU A 155 10.93 0.94 8.53
CA LEU A 155 12.10 1.34 9.31
C LEU A 155 12.13 2.85 9.59
N LEU A 156 11.78 3.68 8.60
CA LEU A 156 11.98 5.13 8.68
C LEU A 156 10.75 5.89 9.16
N ALA A 157 9.54 5.40 8.87
CA ALA A 157 8.33 6.15 9.21
C ALA A 157 8.19 6.46 10.71
N PRO A 158 8.44 5.53 11.66
CA PRO A 158 8.33 5.84 13.08
C PRO A 158 9.29 6.95 13.52
N ALA A 159 10.56 6.87 13.08
CA ALA A 159 11.59 7.86 13.45
C ALA A 159 11.30 9.24 12.84
N LEU A 160 10.98 9.29 11.54
CA LEU A 160 10.66 10.53 10.84
C LEU A 160 9.36 11.15 11.33
N ALA A 161 8.32 10.33 11.53
CA ALA A 161 7.04 10.79 12.06
C ALA A 161 7.21 11.39 13.46
N THR A 162 7.95 10.72 14.36
CA THR A 162 8.21 11.23 15.70
C THR A 162 8.98 12.54 15.65
N ALA A 163 10.03 12.64 14.81
CA ALA A 163 10.80 13.86 14.65
C ALA A 163 9.92 15.02 14.15
N VAL A 164 9.14 14.81 13.07
CA VAL A 164 8.26 15.85 12.53
C VAL A 164 7.15 16.20 13.50
N LEU A 165 6.55 15.21 14.16
CA LEU A 165 5.49 15.40 15.16
C LEU A 165 5.96 16.27 16.31
N THR A 166 7.19 16.05 16.79
CA THR A 166 7.78 16.80 17.91
C THR A 166 8.17 18.23 17.51
N LEU A 167 8.70 18.42 16.29
CA LEU A 167 9.20 19.71 15.84
C LEU A 167 8.14 20.62 15.23
N ALA A 168 7.16 20.05 14.54
CA ALA A 168 6.21 20.78 13.70
C ALA A 168 4.75 20.35 13.87
N GLY A 169 4.49 19.35 14.70
CA GLY A 169 3.14 18.89 15.02
C GLY A 169 2.51 17.92 13.99
N LEU A 170 1.32 17.43 14.31
CA LEU A 170 0.59 16.45 13.50
C LEU A 170 0.20 16.99 12.12
N GLU A 171 -0.15 18.28 12.04
CA GLU A 171 -0.51 18.93 10.77
C GLU A 171 0.62 18.86 9.74
N ALA A 172 1.88 19.01 10.18
CA ALA A 172 3.03 18.95 9.28
C ALA A 172 3.25 17.53 8.74
N VAL A 173 3.05 16.50 9.56
CA VAL A 173 3.14 15.09 9.12
C VAL A 173 2.10 14.82 8.03
N ILE A 174 0.85 15.22 8.25
CA ILE A 174 -0.24 15.07 7.29
C ILE A 174 0.02 15.87 6.01
N ALA A 175 0.57 17.08 6.12
CA ALA A 175 0.91 17.90 4.96
C ALA A 175 2.01 17.26 4.08
N ILE A 176 3.02 16.63 4.69
CA ILE A 176 4.06 15.87 3.97
C ILE A 176 3.42 14.72 3.20
N ASP A 177 2.51 13.96 3.81
CA ASP A 177 1.79 12.86 3.16
C ASP A 177 0.98 13.37 1.95
N LEU A 178 0.23 14.46 2.10
CA LEU A 178 -0.54 15.06 1.00
C LEU A 178 0.36 15.50 -0.16
N VAL A 179 1.52 16.10 0.12
CA VAL A 179 2.47 16.53 -0.91
C VAL A 179 3.07 15.35 -1.65
N THR A 180 3.50 14.31 -0.92
CA THR A 180 4.07 13.10 -1.52
C THR A 180 3.04 12.31 -2.32
N CYS A 181 1.81 12.22 -1.83
CA CYS A 181 0.70 11.61 -2.54
C CYS A 181 0.34 12.40 -3.83
N GLY A 182 0.30 13.74 -3.74
CA GLY A 182 0.12 14.60 -4.91
C GLY A 182 1.20 14.41 -5.98
N ALA A 183 2.46 14.23 -5.57
CA ALA A 183 3.57 13.92 -6.47
C ALA A 183 3.39 12.54 -7.13
N ALA A 184 2.92 11.53 -6.38
CA ALA A 184 2.64 10.20 -6.90
C ALA A 184 1.52 10.23 -7.95
N VAL A 185 0.38 10.85 -7.63
CA VAL A 185 -0.74 11.05 -8.56
C VAL A 185 -0.28 11.81 -9.81
N GLY A 186 0.42 12.92 -9.64
CA GLY A 186 0.95 13.72 -10.74
C GLY A 186 1.88 12.94 -11.66
N SER A 187 2.76 12.09 -11.09
CA SER A 187 3.67 11.27 -11.89
C SER A 187 2.92 10.26 -12.77
N VAL A 188 1.90 9.60 -12.24
CA VAL A 188 1.08 8.63 -12.98
C VAL A 188 0.23 9.33 -14.05
N LEU A 189 -0.30 10.52 -13.76
CA LEU A 189 -1.16 11.25 -14.69
C LEU A 189 -0.39 11.91 -15.84
N PHE A 190 0.78 12.49 -15.57
CA PHE A 190 1.45 13.35 -16.54
C PHE A 190 2.71 12.77 -17.14
N ILE A 191 3.40 11.87 -16.43
CA ILE A 191 4.73 11.42 -16.84
C ILE A 191 4.70 9.98 -17.34
N ILE A 192 3.99 9.07 -16.65
CA ILE A 192 4.07 7.64 -16.92
C ILE A 192 3.16 7.29 -18.10
N ARG A 193 3.76 6.62 -19.09
CA ARG A 193 3.05 6.05 -20.22
C ARG A 193 3.03 4.54 -20.05
N PHE A 194 1.87 3.99 -19.80
CA PHE A 194 1.68 2.54 -19.81
C PHE A 194 1.58 2.05 -21.25
N PRO A 195 2.18 0.89 -21.58
CA PRO A 195 1.91 0.23 -22.85
C PRO A 195 0.40 -0.05 -22.98
N GLU A 196 -0.11 0.08 -24.20
CA GLU A 196 -1.50 -0.33 -24.46
C GLU A 196 -1.64 -1.83 -24.19
N GLU A 197 -2.49 -2.19 -23.24
CA GLU A 197 -2.85 -3.58 -23.04
C GLU A 197 -3.67 -4.03 -24.24
N GLY A 198 -3.25 -5.12 -24.87
CA GLY A 198 -4.08 -5.78 -25.88
C GLY A 198 -5.47 -6.01 -25.29
N GLY A 199 -6.49 -5.61 -26.06
CA GLY A 199 -7.89 -5.39 -25.71
C GLY A 199 -8.51 -6.30 -24.64
N PRO A 200 -9.72 -6.01 -24.17
CA PRO A 200 -10.33 -6.71 -23.05
C PRO A 200 -10.41 -8.21 -23.35
N GLY A 201 -9.61 -9.00 -22.63
CA GLY A 201 -9.76 -10.45 -22.64
C GLY A 201 -11.20 -10.87 -22.30
N GLU A 202 -11.58 -12.09 -22.62
CA GLU A 202 -12.94 -12.60 -22.33
C GLU A 202 -13.39 -12.19 -20.92
N ARG A 203 -14.53 -11.50 -20.86
CA ARG A 203 -15.09 -10.99 -19.60
C ARG A 203 -15.74 -12.13 -18.81
N VAL A 204 -14.93 -12.96 -18.18
CA VAL A 204 -15.41 -13.98 -17.24
C VAL A 204 -15.92 -13.29 -15.95
N PRO A 205 -17.08 -13.64 -15.36
CA PRO A 205 -17.54 -13.04 -14.09
C PRO A 205 -16.48 -13.11 -12.99
N VAL A 206 -16.32 -12.03 -12.19
CA VAL A 206 -15.29 -11.92 -11.12
C VAL A 206 -15.34 -13.09 -10.14
N LEU A 207 -16.55 -13.45 -9.72
CA LEU A 207 -16.79 -14.61 -8.85
C LEU A 207 -16.34 -15.93 -9.48
N ARG A 208 -16.53 -16.08 -10.78
CA ARG A 208 -16.11 -17.28 -11.49
C ARG A 208 -14.59 -17.35 -11.62
N SER A 209 -13.93 -16.23 -11.94
CA SER A 209 -12.45 -16.16 -11.97
C SER A 209 -11.84 -16.45 -10.61
N ALA A 210 -12.40 -15.88 -9.53
CA ALA A 210 -11.96 -16.15 -8.16
C ALA A 210 -12.15 -17.63 -7.80
N TRP A 211 -13.28 -18.22 -8.15
CA TRP A 211 -13.57 -19.64 -7.92
C TRP A 211 -12.66 -20.57 -8.72
N GLU A 212 -12.42 -20.25 -9.99
CA GLU A 212 -11.47 -20.98 -10.84
C GLU A 212 -10.05 -20.93 -10.25
N GLY A 213 -9.62 -19.78 -9.71
CA GLY A 213 -8.36 -19.64 -8.97
C GLY A 213 -8.28 -20.54 -7.73
N VAL A 214 -9.35 -20.59 -6.93
CA VAL A 214 -9.41 -21.48 -5.75
C VAL A 214 -9.39 -22.95 -6.17
N GLN A 215 -10.12 -23.31 -7.24
CA GLN A 215 -10.10 -24.68 -7.76
C GLN A 215 -8.73 -25.07 -8.30
N TRP A 216 -8.04 -24.15 -9.00
CA TRP A 216 -6.69 -24.37 -9.50
C TRP A 216 -5.71 -24.61 -8.35
N LEU A 217 -5.81 -23.81 -7.28
CA LEU A 217 -5.00 -23.99 -6.07
C LEU A 217 -5.25 -25.36 -5.43
N ARG A 218 -6.51 -25.77 -5.28
CA ARG A 218 -6.87 -27.09 -4.73
C ARG A 218 -6.37 -28.24 -5.59
N ARG A 219 -6.24 -28.05 -6.88
CA ARG A 219 -5.66 -29.03 -7.81
C ARG A 219 -4.15 -29.14 -7.69
N ASN A 220 -3.48 -28.02 -7.35
CA ASN A 220 -2.03 -27.95 -7.19
C ASN A 220 -1.66 -28.00 -5.71
N ARG A 221 -1.85 -29.15 -5.08
CA ARG A 221 -1.65 -29.34 -3.63
C ARG A 221 -0.27 -28.85 -3.13
N GLY A 222 0.81 -29.10 -3.87
CA GLY A 222 2.13 -28.64 -3.47
C GLY A 222 2.25 -27.11 -3.33
N ILE A 223 1.55 -26.34 -4.19
CA ILE A 223 1.50 -24.89 -4.08
C ILE A 223 0.64 -24.47 -2.89
N LEU A 224 -0.51 -25.14 -2.70
CA LEU A 224 -1.37 -24.90 -1.54
C LEU A 224 -0.65 -25.16 -0.22
N ASP A 225 0.11 -26.27 -0.14
CA ASP A 225 0.87 -26.64 1.06
C ASP A 225 1.96 -25.61 1.38
N ILE A 226 2.66 -25.09 0.36
CA ILE A 226 3.64 -24.00 0.54
C ILE A 226 2.96 -22.74 1.05
N ILE A 227 1.83 -22.36 0.48
CA ILE A 227 1.07 -21.17 0.90
C ILE A 227 0.61 -21.32 2.36
N LEU A 228 0.07 -22.47 2.72
CA LEU A 228 -0.39 -22.76 4.09
C LEU A 228 0.78 -22.77 5.07
N PHE A 229 1.92 -23.34 4.69
CA PHE A 229 3.13 -23.33 5.49
C PHE A 229 3.65 -21.90 5.73
N LEU A 230 3.73 -21.07 4.69
CA LEU A 230 4.12 -19.67 4.83
C LEU A 230 3.11 -18.88 5.67
N ALA A 231 1.81 -19.14 5.52
CA ALA A 231 0.78 -18.51 6.33
C ALA A 231 0.93 -18.88 7.81
N ALA A 232 1.23 -20.16 8.12
CA ALA A 232 1.48 -20.62 9.48
C ALA A 232 2.73 -19.94 10.08
N ILE A 233 3.83 -19.83 9.32
CA ILE A 233 5.04 -19.11 9.76
C ILE A 233 4.71 -17.64 10.05
N ASN A 234 3.99 -16.97 9.16
CA ASN A 234 3.61 -15.57 9.36
C ASN A 234 2.70 -15.39 10.59
N LEU A 235 1.77 -16.31 10.83
CA LEU A 235 0.93 -16.29 12.03
C LEU A 235 1.77 -16.42 13.30
N ILE A 236 2.69 -17.40 13.35
CA ILE A 236 3.59 -17.60 14.49
C ILE A 236 4.46 -16.35 14.71
N ALA A 237 5.04 -15.80 13.64
CA ALA A 237 5.84 -14.58 13.71
C ALA A 237 5.04 -13.39 14.23
N SER A 238 3.79 -13.24 13.81
CA SER A 238 2.89 -12.16 14.26
C SER A 238 2.56 -12.30 15.75
N VAL A 239 2.26 -13.52 16.21
CA VAL A 239 2.01 -13.80 17.63
C VAL A 239 3.27 -13.53 18.46
N TYR A 240 4.43 -13.97 17.98
CA TYR A 240 5.72 -13.73 18.64
C TYR A 240 6.01 -12.22 18.78
N ASN A 241 5.86 -11.45 17.69
CA ASN A 241 6.06 -10.00 17.72
C ASN A 241 5.06 -9.30 18.66
N ALA A 242 3.80 -9.73 18.68
CA ALA A 242 2.80 -9.20 19.61
C ALA A 242 3.13 -9.50 21.07
N ALA A 243 3.70 -10.67 21.36
CA ALA A 243 4.12 -11.05 22.70
C ALA A 243 5.38 -10.32 23.18
N LEU A 244 6.26 -9.88 22.26
CA LEU A 244 7.46 -9.11 22.61
C LEU A 244 7.13 -7.67 23.01
N ALA A 245 6.08 -7.06 22.43
CA ALA A 245 5.72 -5.68 22.67
C ALA A 245 5.54 -5.29 24.16
N PRO A 246 4.95 -6.12 25.04
CA PRO A 246 4.84 -5.80 26.48
C PRO A 246 6.12 -6.13 27.29
N MET A 247 7.16 -6.70 26.68
CA MET A 247 8.40 -7.10 27.38
C MET A 247 9.54 -6.07 27.24
N VAL A 248 9.37 -5.05 26.41
CA VAL A 248 10.29 -3.94 26.17
C VAL A 248 9.70 -2.65 26.70
#